data_1c3ff177d248cd87696dff4ca2e26f8c
#
_entry.id   1c3ff177d248cd87696dff4ca2e26f8c
#
_cell.length_a   1.000
_cell.length_b   1.000
_cell.length_c   1.000
_cell.angle_alpha   90.00
_cell.angle_beta   90.00
_cell.angle_gamma   90.00
#
_symmetry.space_group_name_H-M   'P 1'
#
loop_
_entity.id
_entity.type
_entity.pdbx_description
1 polymer ?
#
loop_
_entity_poly.entity_id
_entity_poly.type
_entity_poly.pdbx_seq_one_letter_code
_entity_poly.pdbx_strand_id
1 'polypeptide(L)'
;MKREIRLPLTAEGRLDRTLADALGLGRAAVKRAFQLGDVRVRGRRARASDAAAPGALVEIDVEEPAGAPAPEPDAPLAVLLEAPRLVVVDKPAGVAVHPLAPGEGGTLANAVAARWPECAAASPDPREGGAVQRLDVETSGCVLFARDAEAWQALHARFTAREVDKTYLALVVGRVAAGGVSSVPLAQRGGRVVPAPDAIAEERLREKGLRPRPAETHWEVERRFRGFTLLRVRIVTGVMHQIRVHLAHLGHPVVGDAQYGGAAAAVPGLGRHFLHAARLALDGPDGPVEAVSPLPPELEAVLARLEPDA
;
A
#
# COMPACT_ATOMS: atom_id res chain seq x y z
N MET A 1 -10.85 8.58 22.66
CA MET A 1 -10.58 9.38 23.89
C MET A 1 -10.85 10.84 23.64
N LYS A 2 -11.62 11.49 24.51
CA LYS A 2 -11.89 12.93 24.42
C LYS A 2 -10.66 13.73 24.78
N ARG A 3 -10.24 14.61 23.90
CA ARG A 3 -9.14 15.56 24.12
C ARG A 3 -9.68 16.98 23.95
N GLU A 4 -9.20 17.87 24.80
CA GLU A 4 -9.43 19.30 24.71
C GLU A 4 -8.09 19.96 24.40
N ILE A 5 -8.04 20.74 23.34
CA ILE A 5 -6.83 21.43 22.90
C ILE A 5 -7.12 22.89 22.59
N ARG A 6 -6.23 23.76 23.00
CA ARG A 6 -6.22 25.15 22.56
C ARG A 6 -5.31 25.29 21.35
N LEU A 7 -5.87 25.71 20.23
CA LEU A 7 -5.07 25.93 19.02
C LEU A 7 -3.97 26.97 19.25
N PRO A 8 -2.79 26.80 18.63
CA PRO A 8 -1.74 27.82 18.68
C PRO A 8 -2.24 29.19 18.20
N LEU A 9 -1.68 30.28 18.73
CA LEU A 9 -2.00 31.64 18.26
C LEU A 9 -1.56 31.89 16.81
N THR A 10 -0.68 31.02 16.28
CA THR A 10 -0.21 31.00 14.88
C THR A 10 -1.01 30.04 14.01
N ALA A 11 -2.11 29.48 14.52
CA ALA A 11 -2.93 28.52 13.77
C ALA A 11 -3.56 29.18 12.54
N GLU A 12 -3.25 28.67 11.36
CA GLU A 12 -3.77 29.15 10.09
C GLU A 12 -4.20 27.99 9.20
N GLY A 13 -5.10 28.28 8.23
CA GLY A 13 -5.54 27.33 7.25
C GLY A 13 -6.72 26.46 7.70
N ARG A 14 -6.80 25.24 7.21
CA ARG A 14 -7.92 24.33 7.48
C ARG A 14 -7.79 23.68 8.85
N LEU A 15 -8.93 23.62 9.55
CA LEU A 15 -9.02 23.07 10.91
C LEU A 15 -8.54 21.61 10.99
N ASP A 16 -8.86 20.76 10.00
CA ASP A 16 -8.43 19.37 9.98
C ASP A 16 -6.89 19.21 9.93
N ARG A 17 -6.20 20.08 9.22
CA ARG A 17 -4.74 20.07 9.15
C ARG A 17 -4.11 20.58 10.43
N THR A 18 -4.58 21.73 10.89
CA THR A 18 -4.08 22.35 12.13
C THR A 18 -4.25 21.42 13.33
N LEU A 19 -5.38 20.70 13.42
CA LEU A 19 -5.60 19.70 14.47
C LEU A 19 -4.68 18.49 14.35
N ALA A 20 -4.45 17.99 13.15
CA ALA A 20 -3.53 16.87 12.95
C ALA A 20 -2.12 17.24 13.44
N ASP A 21 -1.63 18.39 13.06
CA ASP A 21 -0.30 18.89 13.44
C ASP A 21 -0.21 19.19 14.95
N ALA A 22 -1.22 19.86 15.52
CA ALA A 22 -1.25 20.24 16.94
C ALA A 22 -1.40 19.02 17.91
N LEU A 23 -2.03 17.95 17.45
CA LEU A 23 -2.25 16.73 18.23
C LEU A 23 -1.19 15.66 17.99
N GLY A 24 -0.32 15.82 16.98
CA GLY A 24 0.60 14.76 16.52
C GLY A 24 -0.14 13.54 15.97
N LEU A 25 -1.34 13.72 15.41
CA LEU A 25 -2.18 12.65 14.91
C LEU A 25 -2.13 12.55 13.39
N GLY A 26 -2.25 11.33 12.89
CA GLY A 26 -2.41 11.10 11.46
C GLY A 26 -3.70 11.76 10.93
N ARG A 27 -3.64 12.31 9.70
CA ARG A 27 -4.79 12.97 9.03
C ARG A 27 -6.04 12.10 8.96
N ALA A 28 -5.88 10.78 8.89
CA ALA A 28 -6.99 9.82 8.84
C ALA A 28 -7.79 9.81 10.14
N ALA A 29 -7.13 9.82 11.31
CA ALA A 29 -7.77 9.83 12.62
C ALA A 29 -8.59 11.12 12.82
N VAL A 30 -8.00 12.27 12.49
CA VAL A 30 -8.69 13.56 12.57
C VAL A 30 -9.88 13.63 11.60
N LYS A 31 -9.70 13.17 10.36
CA LYS A 31 -10.79 13.10 9.39
C LYS A 31 -11.96 12.23 9.87
N ARG A 32 -11.65 11.11 10.49
CA ARG A 32 -12.68 10.20 11.06
C ARG A 32 -13.46 10.88 12.19
N ALA A 33 -12.78 11.59 13.10
CA ALA A 33 -13.45 12.37 14.15
C ALA A 33 -14.42 13.40 13.57
N PHE A 34 -14.06 14.11 12.51
CA PHE A 34 -14.97 15.00 11.80
C PHE A 34 -16.18 14.27 11.18
N GLN A 35 -15.98 13.09 10.61
CA GLN A 35 -17.06 12.28 10.01
C GLN A 35 -18.05 11.80 11.05
N LEU A 36 -17.57 11.39 12.23
CA LEU A 36 -18.41 10.97 13.36
C LEU A 36 -19.07 12.16 14.08
N GLY A 37 -18.61 13.37 13.81
CA GLY A 37 -19.15 14.58 14.42
C GLY A 37 -18.59 14.90 15.80
N ASP A 38 -17.46 14.35 16.13
CA ASP A 38 -16.81 14.41 17.43
C ASP A 38 -15.84 15.58 17.56
N VAL A 39 -15.91 16.57 16.65
CA VAL A 39 -15.10 17.78 16.70
C VAL A 39 -15.97 18.99 16.97
N ARG A 40 -15.66 19.72 18.06
CA ARG A 40 -16.36 20.95 18.46
C ARG A 40 -15.37 22.09 18.67
N VAL A 41 -15.71 23.25 18.17
CA VAL A 41 -14.97 24.50 18.42
C VAL A 41 -15.88 25.41 19.23
N ARG A 42 -15.43 25.80 20.43
CA ARG A 42 -16.25 26.60 21.37
C ARG A 42 -17.65 25.99 21.59
N GLY A 43 -17.70 24.66 21.76
CA GLY A 43 -18.92 23.89 21.98
C GLY A 43 -19.79 23.64 20.74
N ARG A 44 -19.51 24.23 19.56
CA ARG A 44 -20.26 24.02 18.33
C ARG A 44 -19.57 23.01 17.42
N ARG A 45 -20.34 22.12 16.82
CA ARG A 45 -19.83 21.13 15.84
C ARG A 45 -19.12 21.85 14.69
N ALA A 46 -17.90 21.41 14.41
CA ALA A 46 -17.05 21.97 13.35
C ALA A 46 -16.98 21.06 12.12
N ARG A 47 -16.62 21.63 10.97
CA ARG A 47 -16.31 20.91 9.74
C ARG A 47 -14.82 20.88 9.50
N ALA A 48 -14.34 19.83 8.85
CA ALA A 48 -12.93 19.66 8.51
C ALA A 48 -12.36 20.83 7.66
N SER A 49 -13.21 21.44 6.84
CA SER A 49 -12.86 22.58 5.97
C SER A 49 -12.90 23.93 6.66
N ASP A 50 -13.42 24.02 7.89
CA ASP A 50 -13.51 25.31 8.60
C ASP A 50 -12.10 25.89 8.79
N ALA A 51 -12.02 27.21 8.86
CA ALA A 51 -10.76 27.89 9.16
C ALA A 51 -10.35 27.63 10.62
N ALA A 52 -9.08 27.34 10.84
CA ALA A 52 -8.51 27.25 12.16
C ALA A 52 -8.53 28.63 12.80
N ALA A 53 -9.18 28.77 13.97
CA ALA A 53 -9.23 30.04 14.71
C ALA A 53 -8.11 30.07 15.75
N PRO A 54 -7.14 31.00 15.65
CA PRO A 54 -6.05 31.13 16.61
C PRO A 54 -6.53 31.19 18.05
N GLY A 55 -5.93 30.39 18.94
CA GLY A 55 -6.28 30.33 20.36
C GLY A 55 -7.65 29.71 20.69
N ALA A 56 -8.39 29.20 19.70
CA ALA A 56 -9.69 28.57 19.93
C ALA A 56 -9.54 27.27 20.73
N LEU A 57 -10.48 27.06 21.65
CA LEU A 57 -10.63 25.79 22.35
C LEU A 57 -11.37 24.82 21.44
N VAL A 58 -10.77 23.67 21.21
CA VAL A 58 -11.33 22.58 20.40
C VAL A 58 -11.45 21.33 21.25
N GLU A 59 -12.64 20.80 21.30
CA GLU A 59 -12.94 19.48 21.84
C GLU A 59 -12.98 18.49 20.69
N ILE A 60 -12.20 17.40 20.80
CA ILE A 60 -12.15 16.36 19.79
C ILE A 60 -12.17 15.01 20.47
N ASP A 61 -13.09 14.12 20.04
CA ASP A 61 -13.02 12.72 20.42
C ASP A 61 -12.30 11.95 19.30
N VAL A 62 -11.10 11.52 19.59
CA VAL A 62 -10.30 10.72 18.67
C VAL A 62 -10.15 9.32 19.23
N GLU A 63 -10.40 8.34 18.39
CA GLU A 63 -9.87 7.01 18.66
C GLU A 63 -8.34 7.16 18.71
N GLU A 64 -7.71 6.72 19.78
CA GLU A 64 -6.26 6.65 19.82
C GLU A 64 -5.77 5.86 18.60
N PRO A 65 -4.67 6.28 17.96
CA PRO A 65 -4.07 5.45 16.94
C PRO A 65 -3.91 4.06 17.53
N ALA A 66 -4.33 3.05 16.77
CA ALA A 66 -4.12 1.66 17.17
C ALA A 66 -2.68 1.53 17.64
N GLY A 67 -2.48 0.93 18.80
CA GLY A 67 -1.16 0.60 19.30
C GLY A 67 -0.41 -0.26 18.26
N ALA A 68 0.87 -0.50 18.54
CA ALA A 68 1.67 -1.41 17.73
C ALA A 68 0.95 -2.77 17.56
N PRO A 69 1.21 -3.49 16.47
CA PRO A 69 0.64 -4.81 16.23
C PRO A 69 0.92 -5.74 17.41
N ALA A 70 -0.11 -6.38 17.94
CA ALA A 70 0.06 -7.36 19.01
C ALA A 70 0.88 -8.55 18.48
N PRO A 71 1.91 -9.04 19.21
CA PRO A 71 2.71 -10.18 18.78
C PRO A 71 1.87 -11.46 18.62
N GLU A 72 2.01 -12.14 17.48
CA GLU A 72 1.38 -13.44 17.20
C GLU A 72 2.46 -14.49 16.89
N PRO A 73 3.01 -15.16 17.91
CA PRO A 73 4.15 -16.08 17.74
C PRO A 73 3.83 -17.33 16.92
N ASP A 74 2.57 -17.75 16.88
CA ASP A 74 2.11 -18.92 16.12
C ASP A 74 1.76 -18.58 14.66
N ALA A 75 1.78 -17.31 14.26
CA ALA A 75 1.51 -16.91 12.89
C ALA A 75 2.67 -17.33 11.96
N PRO A 76 2.39 -17.98 10.82
CA PRO A 76 3.44 -18.40 9.90
C PRO A 76 4.18 -17.19 9.32
N LEU A 77 5.51 -17.24 9.36
CA LEU A 77 6.37 -16.16 8.85
C LEU A 77 7.59 -16.75 8.12
N ALA A 78 7.61 -16.61 6.80
CA ALA A 78 8.76 -16.95 5.99
C ALA A 78 9.70 -15.74 5.85
N VAL A 79 10.98 -15.94 6.16
CA VAL A 79 12.00 -14.88 6.12
C VAL A 79 12.83 -15.07 4.87
N LEU A 80 12.94 -14.01 4.06
CA LEU A 80 13.74 -14.00 2.83
C LEU A 80 15.15 -13.45 3.09
N LEU A 81 15.24 -12.43 3.97
CA LEU A 81 16.50 -11.82 4.36
C LEU A 81 16.38 -11.26 5.78
N GLU A 82 17.39 -11.49 6.62
CA GLU A 82 17.51 -10.89 7.94
C GLU A 82 18.85 -10.16 8.03
N ALA A 83 18.80 -8.87 8.43
CA ALA A 83 19.94 -8.02 8.68
C ALA A 83 19.78 -7.30 10.04
N PRO A 84 20.84 -6.69 10.58
CA PRO A 84 20.78 -6.06 11.91
C PRO A 84 19.67 -5.02 12.05
N ARG A 85 19.40 -4.25 11.01
CA ARG A 85 18.48 -3.11 11.05
C ARG A 85 17.22 -3.26 10.17
N LEU A 86 17.09 -4.37 9.45
CA LEU A 86 15.93 -4.65 8.60
C LEU A 86 15.66 -6.14 8.44
N VAL A 87 14.45 -6.47 8.04
CA VAL A 87 14.08 -7.82 7.64
C VAL A 87 13.20 -7.75 6.39
N VAL A 88 13.40 -8.67 5.45
CA VAL A 88 12.50 -8.90 4.32
C VAL A 88 11.81 -10.23 4.52
N VAL A 89 10.49 -10.22 4.48
CA VAL A 89 9.67 -11.41 4.67
C VAL A 89 8.83 -11.70 3.43
N ASP A 90 8.48 -12.97 3.27
CA ASP A 90 7.60 -13.43 2.18
C ASP A 90 6.15 -13.36 2.66
N LYS A 91 5.40 -12.40 2.17
CA LYS A 91 3.99 -12.25 2.51
C LYS A 91 3.15 -13.26 1.75
N PRO A 92 2.40 -14.14 2.41
CA PRO A 92 1.41 -14.96 1.73
C PRO A 92 0.25 -14.10 1.20
N ALA A 93 -0.48 -14.60 0.21
CA ALA A 93 -1.76 -14.02 -0.19
C ALA A 93 -2.82 -14.19 0.90
N GLY A 94 -3.81 -13.31 0.93
CA GLY A 94 -4.89 -13.32 1.92
C GLY A 94 -4.55 -12.63 3.25
N VAL A 95 -3.29 -12.22 3.46
CA VAL A 95 -2.82 -11.57 4.69
C VAL A 95 -2.55 -10.09 4.43
N ALA A 96 -3.10 -9.20 5.28
CA ALA A 96 -2.77 -7.78 5.26
C ALA A 96 -1.35 -7.55 5.77
N VAL A 97 -0.68 -6.47 5.32
CA VAL A 97 0.67 -6.15 5.80
C VAL A 97 0.65 -5.69 7.27
N HIS A 98 -0.31 -4.85 7.63
CA HIS A 98 -0.44 -4.29 8.99
C HIS A 98 -1.92 -4.07 9.34
N PRO A 99 -2.27 -3.93 10.64
CA PRO A 99 -3.62 -3.63 11.10
C PRO A 99 -4.18 -2.35 10.49
N LEU A 100 -5.45 -2.37 10.09
CA LEU A 100 -6.19 -1.19 9.63
C LEU A 100 -7.06 -0.61 10.76
N ALA A 101 -7.41 -1.45 11.74
CA ALA A 101 -8.21 -1.08 12.90
C ALA A 101 -7.48 -1.42 14.21
N PRO A 102 -7.81 -0.73 15.31
CA PRO A 102 -7.28 -1.05 16.65
C PRO A 102 -7.55 -2.50 17.03
N GLY A 103 -6.48 -3.22 17.47
CA GLY A 103 -6.60 -4.61 17.93
C GLY A 103 -6.81 -5.65 16.84
N GLU A 104 -6.75 -5.27 15.57
CA GLU A 104 -6.79 -6.22 14.47
C GLU A 104 -5.54 -7.10 14.48
N GLY A 105 -5.75 -8.42 14.47
CA GLY A 105 -4.74 -9.44 14.37
C GLY A 105 -4.68 -10.08 13.00
N GLY A 106 -3.85 -11.13 12.87
CA GLY A 106 -3.71 -11.90 11.65
C GLY A 106 -2.98 -11.16 10.53
N THR A 107 -2.25 -10.08 10.82
CA THR A 107 -1.47 -9.36 9.82
C THR A 107 0.00 -9.77 9.83
N LEU A 108 0.71 -9.47 8.75
CA LEU A 108 2.14 -9.76 8.67
C LEU A 108 2.93 -9.04 9.78
N ALA A 109 2.54 -7.81 10.12
CA ALA A 109 3.16 -7.03 11.20
C ALA A 109 2.96 -7.67 12.59
N ASN A 110 1.87 -8.39 12.84
CA ASN A 110 1.69 -9.14 14.09
C ASN A 110 2.70 -10.31 14.19
N ALA A 111 2.92 -11.03 13.11
CA ALA A 111 3.92 -12.11 13.04
C ALA A 111 5.36 -11.56 13.17
N VAL A 112 5.65 -10.41 12.51
CA VAL A 112 6.94 -9.73 12.59
C VAL A 112 7.20 -9.23 14.02
N ALA A 113 6.22 -8.63 14.68
CA ALA A 113 6.33 -8.14 16.05
C ALA A 113 6.61 -9.25 17.06
N ALA A 114 6.15 -10.49 16.80
CA ALA A 114 6.45 -11.64 17.65
C ALA A 114 7.92 -12.07 17.57
N ARG A 115 8.54 -11.96 16.39
CA ARG A 115 9.93 -12.37 16.16
C ARG A 115 10.94 -11.24 16.39
N TRP A 116 10.57 -10.00 16.01
CA TRP A 116 11.36 -8.79 16.18
C TRP A 116 10.52 -7.68 16.83
N PRO A 117 10.38 -7.72 18.16
CA PRO A 117 9.53 -6.76 18.89
C PRO A 117 9.93 -5.29 18.68
N GLU A 118 11.21 -5.04 18.39
CA GLU A 118 11.75 -3.71 18.10
C GLU A 118 11.14 -3.06 16.85
N CYS A 119 10.67 -3.85 15.86
CA CYS A 119 9.99 -3.34 14.67
C CYS A 119 8.74 -2.54 15.01
N ALA A 120 8.07 -2.87 16.11
CA ALA A 120 6.83 -2.22 16.54
C ALA A 120 6.99 -0.71 16.78
N ALA A 121 8.19 -0.26 17.13
CA ALA A 121 8.50 1.14 17.39
C ALA A 121 9.24 1.84 16.22
N ALA A 122 9.51 1.12 15.13
CA ALA A 122 10.35 1.64 14.04
C ALA A 122 9.65 2.67 13.16
N SER A 123 8.34 2.51 12.90
CA SER A 123 7.57 3.41 12.04
C SER A 123 6.87 4.52 12.82
N PRO A 124 6.69 5.73 12.23
CA PRO A 124 5.95 6.83 12.86
C PRO A 124 4.48 6.52 13.16
N ASP A 125 3.84 5.67 12.34
CA ASP A 125 2.52 5.10 12.67
C ASP A 125 2.76 3.74 13.34
N PRO A 126 2.47 3.59 14.64
CA PRO A 126 2.70 2.34 15.35
C PRO A 126 2.03 1.13 14.70
N ARG A 127 0.89 1.31 13.99
CA ARG A 127 0.18 0.22 13.32
C ARG A 127 0.98 -0.44 12.21
N GLU A 128 1.89 0.31 11.58
CA GLU A 128 2.73 -0.22 10.50
C GLU A 128 3.73 -1.26 11.00
N GLY A 129 4.05 -1.24 12.32
CA GLY A 129 4.94 -2.23 12.93
C GLY A 129 6.29 -2.34 12.24
N GLY A 130 6.84 -1.21 11.78
CA GLY A 130 8.10 -1.16 11.05
C GLY A 130 7.99 -1.41 9.54
N ALA A 131 6.81 -1.71 8.99
CA ALA A 131 6.65 -1.88 7.55
C ALA A 131 7.00 -0.60 6.78
N VAL A 132 7.84 -0.73 5.76
CA VAL A 132 8.28 0.39 4.92
C VAL A 132 7.39 0.55 3.69
N GLN A 133 6.75 -0.53 3.26
CA GLN A 133 5.85 -0.59 2.11
C GLN A 133 4.68 -1.54 2.37
N ARG A 134 3.71 -1.51 1.48
CA ARG A 134 2.55 -2.42 1.53
C ARG A 134 2.36 -3.14 0.21
N LEU A 135 1.79 -4.33 0.29
CA LEU A 135 1.19 -5.05 -0.82
C LEU A 135 -0.33 -5.15 -0.60
N ASP A 136 -1.07 -5.35 -1.67
CA ASP A 136 -2.51 -5.68 -1.57
C ASP A 136 -2.65 -7.01 -0.79
N VAL A 137 -3.78 -7.21 -0.14
CA VAL A 137 -4.04 -8.43 0.67
C VAL A 137 -3.77 -9.69 -0.15
N GLU A 138 -4.28 -9.75 -1.37
CA GLU A 138 -4.15 -10.91 -2.26
C GLU A 138 -2.83 -10.94 -3.06
N THR A 139 -1.96 -9.94 -2.92
CA THR A 139 -0.62 -9.95 -3.53
C THR A 139 0.37 -10.61 -2.58
N SER A 140 1.09 -11.63 -3.05
CA SER A 140 2.17 -12.29 -2.30
C SER A 140 3.53 -11.71 -2.60
N GLY A 141 4.56 -12.05 -1.80
CA GLY A 141 5.96 -11.74 -2.07
C GLY A 141 6.64 -10.79 -1.08
N CYS A 142 7.74 -10.19 -1.50
CA CYS A 142 8.66 -9.43 -0.67
C CYS A 142 8.02 -8.23 0.04
N VAL A 143 8.10 -8.19 1.37
CA VAL A 143 7.76 -7.03 2.20
C VAL A 143 8.92 -6.72 3.14
N LEU A 144 9.33 -5.46 3.17
CA LEU A 144 10.44 -4.94 3.96
C LEU A 144 9.92 -4.30 5.25
N PHE A 145 10.55 -4.67 6.37
CA PHE A 145 10.35 -4.06 7.67
C PHE A 145 11.67 -3.49 8.19
N ALA A 146 11.62 -2.32 8.78
CA ALA A 146 12.72 -1.74 9.54
C ALA A 146 12.66 -2.20 11.00
N ARG A 147 13.83 -2.37 11.64
CA ARG A 147 13.95 -2.78 13.05
C ARG A 147 14.14 -1.61 14.00
N ASP A 148 14.46 -0.43 13.48
CA ASP A 148 14.58 0.81 14.25
C ASP A 148 14.10 2.03 13.44
N ALA A 149 13.86 3.15 14.12
CA ALA A 149 13.30 4.34 13.54
C ALA A 149 14.23 5.02 12.51
N GLU A 150 15.53 4.98 12.72
CA GLU A 150 16.50 5.57 11.79
C GLU A 150 16.55 4.75 10.49
N ALA A 151 16.57 3.41 10.60
CA ALA A 151 16.48 2.51 9.46
C ALA A 151 15.17 2.73 8.69
N TRP A 152 14.05 2.88 9.40
CA TRP A 152 12.75 3.17 8.75
C TRP A 152 12.82 4.46 7.94
N GLN A 153 13.37 5.54 8.52
CA GLN A 153 13.51 6.83 7.84
C GLN A 153 14.40 6.72 6.60
N ALA A 154 15.55 6.06 6.72
CA ALA A 154 16.48 5.86 5.60
C ALA A 154 15.83 5.05 4.46
N LEU A 155 15.19 3.93 4.78
CA LEU A 155 14.50 3.07 3.82
C LEU A 155 13.32 3.79 3.18
N HIS A 156 12.47 4.47 3.98
CA HIS A 156 11.34 5.24 3.47
C HIS A 156 11.77 6.37 2.53
N ALA A 157 12.92 7.00 2.80
CA ALA A 157 13.51 8.00 1.90
C ALA A 157 13.85 7.40 0.53
N ARG A 158 14.40 6.17 0.47
CA ARG A 158 14.68 5.44 -0.78
C ARG A 158 13.40 5.16 -1.58
N PHE A 159 12.32 4.70 -0.89
CA PHE A 159 11.01 4.53 -1.55
C PHE A 159 10.46 5.85 -2.10
N THR A 160 10.59 6.94 -1.35
CA THR A 160 10.13 8.28 -1.75
C THR A 160 10.94 8.81 -2.94
N ALA A 161 12.26 8.59 -2.94
CA ALA A 161 13.17 8.95 -4.02
C ALA A 161 13.03 8.02 -5.25
N ARG A 162 12.27 6.93 -5.15
CA ARG A 162 12.10 5.92 -6.22
C ARG A 162 13.38 5.15 -6.54
N GLU A 163 14.23 4.99 -5.56
CA GLU A 163 15.52 4.31 -5.64
C GLU A 163 15.44 2.82 -5.21
N VAL A 164 14.26 2.24 -5.30
CA VAL A 164 14.00 0.84 -4.95
C VAL A 164 13.58 0.08 -6.20
N ASP A 165 14.31 -0.98 -6.53
CA ASP A 165 13.95 -1.90 -7.60
C ASP A 165 12.93 -2.91 -7.08
N LYS A 166 11.72 -2.85 -7.64
CA LYS A 166 10.57 -3.70 -7.29
C LYS A 166 10.12 -4.44 -8.53
N THR A 167 10.37 -5.74 -8.55
CA THR A 167 10.01 -6.62 -9.66
C THR A 167 8.88 -7.55 -9.24
N TYR A 168 7.85 -7.60 -10.08
CA TYR A 168 6.68 -8.44 -9.90
C TYR A 168 6.54 -9.43 -11.06
N LEU A 169 5.88 -10.56 -10.80
CA LEU A 169 5.35 -11.46 -11.81
C LEU A 169 3.83 -11.28 -11.87
N ALA A 170 3.31 -11.05 -13.06
CA ALA A 170 1.88 -10.88 -13.32
C ALA A 170 1.45 -11.72 -14.52
N LEU A 171 0.49 -12.63 -14.34
CA LEU A 171 -0.17 -13.30 -15.45
C LEU A 171 -1.36 -12.46 -15.89
N VAL A 172 -1.44 -12.13 -17.17
CA VAL A 172 -2.49 -11.27 -17.73
C VAL A 172 -3.28 -11.98 -18.82
N VAL A 173 -4.52 -11.53 -19.01
CA VAL A 173 -5.41 -12.03 -20.07
C VAL A 173 -4.94 -11.52 -21.43
N GLY A 174 -4.94 -12.40 -22.41
CA GLY A 174 -4.63 -12.09 -23.80
C GLY A 174 -3.14 -12.13 -24.11
N ARG A 175 -2.84 -11.84 -25.37
CA ARG A 175 -1.47 -11.84 -25.92
C ARG A 175 -0.89 -10.44 -25.87
N VAL A 176 0.05 -10.19 -24.99
CA VAL A 176 0.86 -8.95 -24.98
C VAL A 176 1.95 -9.08 -26.04
N ALA A 177 1.97 -8.19 -27.03
CA ALA A 177 2.85 -8.29 -28.18
C ALA A 177 4.33 -8.06 -27.80
N ALA A 178 4.60 -7.04 -26.97
CA ALA A 178 5.96 -6.65 -26.56
C ALA A 178 5.97 -6.05 -25.14
N GLY A 179 7.16 -5.84 -24.62
CA GLY A 179 7.37 -5.01 -23.43
C GLY A 179 6.91 -3.57 -23.65
N GLY A 180 6.68 -2.85 -22.58
CA GLY A 180 6.19 -1.47 -22.66
C GLY A 180 6.22 -0.73 -21.34
N VAL A 181 5.69 0.50 -21.37
CA VAL A 181 5.58 1.41 -20.25
C VAL A 181 4.20 2.05 -20.20
N SER A 182 3.61 2.15 -19.03
CA SER A 182 2.44 2.97 -18.78
C SER A 182 2.77 4.05 -17.75
N SER A 183 2.55 5.31 -18.13
CA SER A 183 2.70 6.46 -17.24
C SER A 183 1.36 7.15 -16.96
N VAL A 184 0.25 6.46 -17.15
CA VAL A 184 -1.10 6.98 -16.92
C VAL A 184 -1.28 7.33 -15.45
N PRO A 185 -1.62 8.59 -15.09
CA PRO A 185 -1.88 8.96 -13.71
C PRO A 185 -3.08 8.20 -13.14
N LEU A 186 -3.02 7.91 -11.84
CA LEU A 186 -4.02 7.12 -11.14
C LEU A 186 -4.65 7.92 -9.99
N ALA A 187 -5.97 7.86 -9.86
CA ALA A 187 -6.71 8.50 -8.79
C ALA A 187 -7.47 7.48 -7.93
N GLN A 188 -7.37 7.62 -6.61
CA GLN A 188 -8.11 6.77 -5.68
C GLN A 188 -9.55 7.27 -5.53
N ARG A 189 -10.52 6.38 -5.74
CA ARG A 189 -11.95 6.62 -5.58
C ARG A 189 -12.54 5.57 -4.64
N GLY A 190 -12.64 5.89 -3.36
CA GLY A 190 -13.01 4.90 -2.34
C GLY A 190 -12.00 3.75 -2.28
N GLY A 191 -12.46 2.51 -2.28
CA GLY A 191 -11.64 1.30 -2.32
C GLY A 191 -11.13 0.92 -3.73
N ARG A 192 -11.38 1.73 -4.76
CA ARG A 192 -10.93 1.50 -6.15
C ARG A 192 -9.96 2.58 -6.59
N VAL A 193 -9.20 2.25 -7.63
CA VAL A 193 -8.33 3.20 -8.33
C VAL A 193 -8.79 3.30 -9.79
N VAL A 194 -8.77 4.49 -10.33
CA VAL A 194 -9.19 4.77 -11.71
C VAL A 194 -8.06 5.47 -12.47
N PRO A 195 -7.86 5.14 -13.76
CA PRO A 195 -6.87 5.81 -14.59
C PRO A 195 -7.36 7.18 -15.05
N ALA A 196 -6.42 8.09 -15.28
CA ALA A 196 -6.64 9.41 -15.86
C ALA A 196 -5.78 9.53 -17.14
N PRO A 197 -6.21 8.94 -18.26
CA PRO A 197 -5.37 8.76 -19.45
C PRO A 197 -5.08 10.05 -20.22
N ASP A 198 -5.85 11.09 -20.00
CA ASP A 198 -5.73 12.38 -20.67
C ASP A 198 -6.13 13.55 -19.76
N ALA A 199 -5.87 14.78 -20.21
CA ALA A 199 -6.16 16.00 -19.47
C ALA A 199 -7.66 16.16 -19.14
N ILE A 200 -8.55 15.68 -20.02
CA ILE A 200 -10.01 15.75 -19.80
C ILE A 200 -10.41 14.80 -18.66
N ALA A 201 -9.87 13.59 -18.66
CA ALA A 201 -10.10 12.62 -17.58
C ALA A 201 -9.54 13.13 -16.26
N GLU A 202 -8.34 13.71 -16.26
CA GLU A 202 -7.76 14.33 -15.07
C GLU A 202 -8.63 15.45 -14.50
N GLU A 203 -9.11 16.37 -15.35
CA GLU A 203 -9.95 17.48 -14.92
C GLU A 203 -11.28 16.99 -14.34
N ARG A 204 -11.94 16.05 -14.99
CA ARG A 204 -13.18 15.41 -14.48
C ARG A 204 -12.98 14.74 -13.12
N LEU A 205 -11.81 14.18 -12.88
CA LEU A 205 -11.48 13.58 -11.58
C LEU A 205 -11.25 14.66 -10.53
N ARG A 206 -10.55 15.76 -10.88
CA ARG A 206 -10.31 16.91 -9.99
C ARG A 206 -11.62 17.61 -9.60
N GLU A 207 -12.54 17.80 -10.55
CA GLU A 207 -13.90 18.33 -10.29
C GLU A 207 -14.66 17.48 -9.26
N LYS A 208 -14.44 16.17 -9.25
CA LYS A 208 -14.99 15.24 -8.25
C LYS A 208 -14.20 15.18 -6.93
N GLY A 209 -13.23 16.09 -6.74
CA GLY A 209 -12.38 16.13 -5.54
C GLY A 209 -11.31 15.03 -5.48
N LEU A 210 -11.09 14.30 -6.58
CA LEU A 210 -10.06 13.28 -6.69
C LEU A 210 -8.75 13.90 -7.20
N ARG A 211 -7.62 13.35 -6.75
CA ARG A 211 -6.30 13.84 -7.15
C ARG A 211 -5.54 12.74 -7.90
N PRO A 212 -5.45 12.80 -9.23
CA PRO A 212 -4.58 11.92 -9.98
C PRO A 212 -3.12 12.07 -9.54
N ARG A 213 -2.46 10.94 -9.33
CA ARG A 213 -1.05 10.88 -8.91
C ARG A 213 -0.24 10.25 -10.04
N PRO A 214 0.96 10.74 -10.35
CA PRO A 214 1.86 10.09 -11.28
C PRO A 214 2.07 8.63 -10.90
N ALA A 215 1.98 7.76 -11.89
CA ALA A 215 2.19 6.32 -11.74
C ALA A 215 2.97 5.81 -12.96
N GLU A 216 3.99 4.99 -12.73
CA GLU A 216 4.84 4.47 -13.81
C GLU A 216 5.10 2.99 -13.61
N THR A 217 4.70 2.20 -14.63
CA THR A 217 4.80 0.73 -14.65
C THR A 217 5.44 0.30 -15.94
N HIS A 218 6.55 -0.44 -15.85
CA HIS A 218 7.23 -1.07 -16.97
C HIS A 218 6.93 -2.56 -16.98
N TRP A 219 6.89 -3.17 -18.15
CA TRP A 219 6.76 -4.62 -18.27
C TRP A 219 7.56 -5.17 -19.43
N GLU A 220 7.97 -6.41 -19.27
CA GLU A 220 8.58 -7.26 -20.29
C GLU A 220 7.79 -8.56 -20.36
N VAL A 221 7.74 -9.14 -21.57
CA VAL A 221 7.11 -10.45 -21.75
C VAL A 221 8.06 -11.52 -21.28
N GLU A 222 7.69 -12.24 -20.22
CA GLU A 222 8.47 -13.35 -19.69
C GLU A 222 8.15 -14.65 -20.43
N ARG A 223 6.85 -14.96 -20.60
CA ARG A 223 6.38 -16.17 -21.30
C ARG A 223 4.96 -15.97 -21.84
N ARG A 224 4.69 -16.55 -23.00
CA ARG A 224 3.36 -16.55 -23.61
C ARG A 224 2.70 -17.91 -23.49
N PHE A 225 1.38 -17.86 -23.30
CA PHE A 225 0.50 -19.02 -23.27
C PHE A 225 -0.71 -18.73 -24.14
N ARG A 226 -1.43 -19.79 -24.53
CA ARG A 226 -2.67 -19.66 -25.29
C ARG A 226 -3.71 -18.86 -24.50
N GLY A 227 -3.96 -17.61 -24.92
CA GLY A 227 -4.89 -16.70 -24.28
C GLY A 227 -4.35 -15.94 -23.06
N PHE A 228 -3.06 -16.12 -22.67
CA PHE A 228 -2.46 -15.45 -21.52
C PHE A 228 -1.00 -15.06 -21.78
N THR A 229 -0.53 -14.08 -21.00
CA THR A 229 0.90 -13.68 -21.03
C THR A 229 1.39 -13.50 -19.61
N LEU A 230 2.51 -14.15 -19.26
CA LEU A 230 3.26 -13.88 -18.04
C LEU A 230 4.18 -12.70 -18.30
N LEU A 231 4.07 -11.68 -17.45
CA LEU A 231 4.86 -10.46 -17.50
C LEU A 231 5.79 -10.37 -16.29
N ARG A 232 7.00 -9.91 -16.55
CA ARG A 232 7.90 -9.33 -15.54
C ARG A 232 7.61 -7.84 -15.48
N VAL A 233 7.14 -7.36 -14.34
CA VAL A 233 6.68 -5.98 -14.17
C VAL A 233 7.57 -5.26 -13.18
N ARG A 234 8.06 -4.08 -13.53
CA ARG A 234 8.80 -3.17 -12.63
C ARG A 234 7.98 -1.91 -12.40
N ILE A 235 7.87 -1.47 -11.16
CA ILE A 235 7.18 -0.23 -10.80
C ILE A 235 8.17 0.79 -10.22
N VAL A 236 8.09 2.02 -10.73
CA VAL A 236 8.87 3.17 -10.23
C VAL A 236 8.15 3.84 -9.06
N THR A 237 6.85 3.94 -9.15
CA THR A 237 5.95 4.52 -8.14
C THR A 237 5.24 3.42 -7.35
N GLY A 238 4.56 3.79 -6.25
CA GLY A 238 3.81 2.87 -5.39
C GLY A 238 2.37 3.33 -5.16
N VAL A 239 1.59 3.53 -6.23
CA VAL A 239 0.17 3.86 -6.10
C VAL A 239 -0.63 2.57 -5.83
N MET A 240 -1.65 2.65 -4.97
CA MET A 240 -2.53 1.52 -4.66
C MET A 240 -3.06 0.87 -5.96
N HIS A 241 -3.02 -0.46 -6.05
CA HIS A 241 -3.47 -1.27 -7.19
C HIS A 241 -2.81 -0.92 -8.55
N GLN A 242 -1.68 -0.21 -8.56
CA GLN A 242 -1.08 0.39 -9.76
C GLN A 242 -0.94 -0.58 -10.94
N ILE A 243 -0.29 -1.73 -10.74
CA ILE A 243 -0.05 -2.74 -11.78
C ILE A 243 -1.39 -3.22 -12.34
N ARG A 244 -2.31 -3.56 -11.46
CA ARG A 244 -3.64 -4.10 -11.78
C ARG A 244 -4.44 -3.13 -12.64
N VAL A 245 -4.46 -1.85 -12.29
CA VAL A 245 -5.19 -0.80 -13.03
C VAL A 245 -4.52 -0.50 -14.37
N HIS A 246 -3.20 -0.37 -14.41
CA HIS A 246 -2.48 -0.09 -15.66
C HIS A 246 -2.68 -1.21 -16.68
N LEU A 247 -2.50 -2.48 -16.28
CA LEU A 247 -2.65 -3.60 -17.17
C LEU A 247 -4.11 -3.79 -17.63
N ALA A 248 -5.08 -3.59 -16.73
CA ALA A 248 -6.50 -3.61 -17.11
C ALA A 248 -6.88 -2.47 -18.07
N HIS A 249 -6.32 -1.27 -17.86
CA HIS A 249 -6.54 -0.12 -18.76
C HIS A 249 -6.01 -0.37 -20.18
N LEU A 250 -4.93 -1.14 -20.30
CA LEU A 250 -4.36 -1.56 -21.58
C LEU A 250 -5.09 -2.74 -22.24
N GLY A 251 -6.16 -3.25 -21.62
CA GLY A 251 -6.93 -4.40 -22.15
C GLY A 251 -6.36 -5.76 -21.73
N HIS A 252 -5.35 -5.80 -20.87
CA HIS A 252 -4.71 -6.99 -20.36
C HIS A 252 -4.85 -7.13 -18.84
N PRO A 253 -6.06 -7.32 -18.29
CA PRO A 253 -6.25 -7.40 -16.85
C PRO A 253 -5.48 -8.59 -16.25
N VAL A 254 -5.06 -8.44 -15.00
CA VAL A 254 -4.41 -9.51 -14.26
C VAL A 254 -5.39 -10.67 -14.05
N VAL A 255 -4.94 -11.88 -14.33
CA VAL A 255 -5.73 -13.11 -14.16
C VAL A 255 -6.16 -13.26 -12.71
N GLY A 256 -7.44 -13.59 -12.49
CA GLY A 256 -8.04 -13.71 -11.16
C GLY A 256 -8.40 -12.37 -10.47
N ASP A 257 -8.20 -11.23 -11.15
CA ASP A 257 -8.55 -9.93 -10.59
C ASP A 257 -10.05 -9.64 -10.74
N ALA A 258 -10.83 -9.96 -9.71
CA ALA A 258 -12.28 -9.72 -9.69
C ALA A 258 -12.65 -8.22 -9.72
N GLN A 259 -11.74 -7.32 -9.31
CA GLN A 259 -12.02 -5.90 -9.23
C GLN A 259 -11.80 -5.16 -10.55
N TYR A 260 -10.77 -5.54 -11.33
CA TYR A 260 -10.40 -4.86 -12.57
C TYR A 260 -10.50 -5.75 -13.81
N GLY A 261 -10.47 -7.08 -13.65
CA GLY A 261 -10.49 -8.04 -14.76
C GLY A 261 -11.87 -8.64 -15.06
N GLY A 262 -12.77 -8.62 -14.08
CA GLY A 262 -14.09 -9.25 -14.21
C GLY A 262 -14.03 -10.74 -14.51
N ALA A 263 -15.11 -11.26 -15.08
CA ALA A 263 -15.23 -12.72 -15.40
C ALA A 263 -14.20 -13.20 -16.43
N ALA A 264 -13.77 -12.34 -17.34
CA ALA A 264 -12.79 -12.69 -18.39
C ALA A 264 -11.39 -13.04 -17.83
N ALA A 265 -11.09 -12.58 -16.60
CA ALA A 265 -9.82 -12.86 -15.93
C ALA A 265 -9.87 -14.12 -15.04
N ALA A 266 -10.99 -14.81 -14.96
CA ALA A 266 -11.14 -15.99 -14.12
C ALA A 266 -10.41 -17.20 -14.73
N VAL A 267 -9.60 -17.88 -13.89
CA VAL A 267 -8.96 -19.15 -14.23
C VAL A 267 -9.31 -20.18 -13.15
N PRO A 268 -9.76 -21.38 -13.51
CA PRO A 268 -10.12 -22.41 -12.54
C PRO A 268 -8.98 -22.73 -11.57
N GLY A 269 -9.29 -22.76 -10.28
CA GLY A 269 -8.32 -23.09 -9.23
C GLY A 269 -7.46 -21.92 -8.75
N LEU A 270 -7.68 -20.71 -9.25
CA LEU A 270 -7.04 -19.49 -8.74
C LEU A 270 -8.06 -18.63 -7.98
N GLY A 271 -7.94 -18.57 -6.66
CA GLY A 271 -8.83 -17.82 -5.77
C GLY A 271 -8.48 -16.35 -5.59
N ARG A 272 -7.43 -15.85 -6.25
CA ARG A 272 -6.88 -14.50 -6.11
C ARG A 272 -6.31 -13.99 -7.44
N HIS A 273 -5.92 -12.72 -7.49
CA HIS A 273 -5.20 -12.22 -8.66
C HIS A 273 -3.77 -12.80 -8.75
N PHE A 274 -3.32 -13.13 -9.96
CA PHE A 274 -1.97 -13.62 -10.23
C PHE A 274 -0.98 -12.47 -10.25
N LEU A 275 -0.63 -11.97 -9.07
CA LEU A 275 0.36 -10.91 -8.88
C LEU A 275 1.24 -11.28 -7.69
N HIS A 276 2.56 -11.24 -7.90
CA HIS A 276 3.55 -11.65 -6.93
C HIS A 276 4.75 -10.69 -6.95
N ALA A 277 5.12 -10.13 -5.79
CA ALA A 277 6.29 -9.27 -5.61
C ALA A 277 7.55 -10.13 -5.50
N ALA A 278 8.08 -10.52 -6.65
CA ALA A 278 9.11 -11.56 -6.76
C ALA A 278 10.51 -11.10 -6.31
N ARG A 279 10.83 -9.79 -6.42
CA ARG A 279 12.16 -9.27 -6.06
C ARG A 279 12.05 -7.85 -5.52
N LEU A 280 12.85 -7.57 -4.50
CA LEU A 280 13.09 -6.26 -3.94
C LEU A 280 14.59 -6.03 -3.83
N ALA A 281 15.10 -4.90 -4.37
CA ALA A 281 16.50 -4.52 -4.18
C ALA A 281 16.65 -3.01 -3.98
N LEU A 282 17.52 -2.61 -3.07
CA LEU A 282 17.82 -1.21 -2.72
C LEU A 282 19.14 -1.10 -1.97
N ASP A 283 19.66 0.12 -1.83
CA ASP A 283 20.73 0.41 -0.89
C ASP A 283 20.12 0.62 0.50
N GLY A 284 20.35 -0.33 1.39
CA GLY A 284 19.89 -0.28 2.79
C GLY A 284 20.83 0.51 3.69
N PRO A 285 20.49 0.67 4.99
CA PRO A 285 21.30 1.41 5.95
C PRO A 285 22.69 0.80 6.19
N ASP A 286 22.83 -0.52 6.02
CA ASP A 286 24.06 -1.27 6.28
C ASP A 286 24.69 -1.82 4.98
N GLY A 287 24.25 -1.37 3.80
CA GLY A 287 24.75 -1.81 2.50
C GLY A 287 23.64 -2.32 1.57
N PRO A 288 24.02 -2.90 0.42
CA PRO A 288 23.04 -3.37 -0.56
C PRO A 288 22.14 -4.48 0.01
N VAL A 289 20.86 -4.38 -0.30
CA VAL A 289 19.82 -5.35 0.09
C VAL A 289 19.21 -5.90 -1.18
N GLU A 290 19.15 -7.23 -1.28
CA GLU A 290 18.43 -7.93 -2.33
C GLU A 290 17.70 -9.12 -1.73
N ALA A 291 16.40 -9.19 -1.95
CA ALA A 291 15.56 -10.32 -1.56
C ALA A 291 14.74 -10.82 -2.75
N VAL A 292 14.65 -12.11 -2.88
CA VAL A 292 13.88 -12.81 -3.92
C VAL A 292 12.88 -13.73 -3.25
N SER A 293 11.61 -13.58 -3.60
CA SER A 293 10.53 -14.48 -3.19
C SER A 293 10.24 -15.45 -4.32
N PRO A 294 10.27 -16.77 -4.08
CA PRO A 294 9.92 -17.77 -5.07
C PRO A 294 8.44 -17.65 -5.41
N LEU A 295 8.07 -18.00 -6.64
CA LEU A 295 6.66 -18.03 -7.03
C LEU A 295 5.91 -19.05 -6.16
N PRO A 296 4.79 -18.66 -5.52
CA PRO A 296 4.03 -19.56 -4.67
C PRO A 296 3.50 -20.79 -5.43
N PRO A 297 3.44 -21.98 -4.80
CA PRO A 297 3.04 -23.23 -5.46
C PRO A 297 1.70 -23.17 -6.19
N GLU A 298 0.72 -22.42 -5.66
CA GLU A 298 -0.59 -22.27 -6.31
C GLU A 298 -0.49 -21.46 -7.61
N LEU A 299 0.43 -20.50 -7.71
CA LEU A 299 0.68 -19.75 -8.94
C LEU A 299 1.51 -20.58 -9.94
N GLU A 300 2.48 -21.34 -9.46
CA GLU A 300 3.21 -22.31 -10.31
C GLU A 300 2.26 -23.35 -10.91
N ALA A 301 1.33 -23.89 -10.11
CA ALA A 301 0.33 -24.85 -10.58
C ALA A 301 -0.59 -24.25 -11.66
N VAL A 302 -0.90 -22.95 -11.59
CA VAL A 302 -1.64 -22.26 -12.66
C VAL A 302 -0.81 -22.26 -13.94
N LEU A 303 0.46 -21.83 -13.89
CA LEU A 303 1.33 -21.80 -15.07
C LEU A 303 1.55 -23.17 -15.69
N ALA A 304 1.66 -24.22 -14.87
CA ALA A 304 1.86 -25.60 -15.33
C ALA A 304 0.67 -26.17 -16.12
N ARG A 305 -0.54 -25.60 -15.93
CA ARG A 305 -1.76 -26.02 -16.64
C ARG A 305 -2.01 -25.27 -17.93
N LEU A 306 -1.28 -24.17 -18.17
CA LEU A 306 -1.45 -23.36 -19.38
C LEU A 306 -0.68 -23.94 -20.55
N GLU A 307 -1.32 -24.02 -21.71
CA GLU A 307 -0.67 -24.42 -22.95
C GLU A 307 0.29 -23.31 -23.42
N PRO A 308 1.57 -23.62 -23.71
CA PRO A 308 2.48 -22.65 -24.30
C PRO A 308 1.91 -22.10 -25.62
N ASP A 309 2.13 -20.81 -25.89
CA ASP A 309 1.85 -20.20 -27.18
C ASP A 309 3.00 -20.59 -28.14
N ALA A 310 2.67 -21.13 -29.31
CA ALA A 310 3.63 -21.63 -30.29
C ALA A 310 4.41 -20.50 -30.97
#